data_860decfa05068a7b7a58d502de24fd82
#
_entry.id   860decfa05068a7b7a58d502de24fd82
#
_cell.length_a   1.000
_cell.length_b   1.000
_cell.length_c   1.000
_cell.angle_alpha   90.00
_cell.angle_beta   90.00
_cell.angle_gamma   90.00
#
_symmetry.space_group_name_H-M   'P 1'
#
loop_
_entity.id
_entity.type
_entity.pdbx_description
1 polymer ?
#
loop_
_entity_poly.entity_id
_entity_poly.type
_entity_poly.pdbx_seq_one_letter_code
_entity_poly.pdbx_strand_id
1 'polypeptide(L)'
;MEFPEPLKTIDAVMHDGAVVRIRQHGNPRGPRLALSHGNGLAIDGYLPFWGPLRDRYEVIVFDFRNHGQNPTHLLEDHVWPNFIRDSQVIFDLIQHEFGPKRTAGVFHSLSAVTAAALSQQAGPRWDPLVLFDPPFYPPEDHPLVRNQLGDKNDLANRSARRTPRFKSPADLARQFAVRLSGWVPDAYELMARATLRHDPDNGDWTLACPREYESQVFSGNRNAETWLGMAQMPVAVRLICADPNVEGQVPAQICAALASATPSLDYVMLPGSTHFLQIERPAECARLMEAFLEAHGFFG
;
A
#
# COMPACT_ATOMS: atom_id res chain seq x y z
N MET A 1 -13.08 15.22 -7.30
CA MET A 1 -11.79 15.76 -6.78
C MET A 1 -10.73 15.63 -7.87
N GLU A 2 -9.82 16.63 -8.06
CA GLU A 2 -8.72 16.53 -9.01
C GLU A 2 -7.43 16.11 -8.29
N PHE A 3 -6.53 15.42 -9.02
CA PHE A 3 -5.22 15.09 -8.49
C PHE A 3 -4.37 16.35 -8.33
N PRO A 4 -3.76 16.58 -7.16
CA PRO A 4 -2.95 17.76 -6.94
C PRO A 4 -1.63 17.66 -7.70
N GLU A 5 -1.18 18.79 -8.26
CA GLU A 5 0.15 18.87 -8.86
C GLU A 5 1.24 18.68 -7.79
N PRO A 6 2.26 17.85 -8.05
CA PRO A 6 3.38 17.68 -7.13
C PRO A 6 4.30 18.92 -7.14
N LEU A 7 4.95 19.18 -6.01
CA LEU A 7 5.99 20.20 -5.89
C LEU A 7 7.27 19.77 -6.62
N LYS A 8 7.60 18.49 -6.57
CA LYS A 8 8.73 17.86 -7.27
C LYS A 8 8.39 16.43 -7.63
N THR A 9 8.84 15.98 -8.79
CA THR A 9 8.73 14.60 -9.27
C THR A 9 10.10 14.06 -9.62
N ILE A 10 10.34 12.78 -9.28
CA ILE A 10 11.57 12.05 -9.58
C ILE A 10 11.17 10.72 -10.21
N ASP A 11 11.77 10.39 -11.35
CA ASP A 11 11.66 9.07 -11.96
C ASP A 11 12.89 8.25 -11.54
N ALA A 12 12.68 7.34 -10.59
CA ALA A 12 13.69 6.47 -10.03
C ALA A 12 13.85 5.21 -10.90
N VAL A 13 15.06 4.97 -11.40
CA VAL A 13 15.37 3.76 -12.18
C VAL A 13 15.84 2.66 -11.22
N MET A 14 15.15 1.54 -11.21
CA MET A 14 15.48 0.37 -10.40
C MET A 14 16.62 -0.42 -11.02
N HIS A 15 17.19 -1.38 -10.28
CA HIS A 15 18.35 -2.18 -10.69
C HIS A 15 18.14 -2.98 -12.00
N ASP A 16 16.90 -3.32 -12.32
CA ASP A 16 16.49 -4.08 -13.51
C ASP A 16 15.93 -3.19 -14.63
N GLY A 17 15.96 -1.87 -14.45
CA GLY A 17 15.45 -0.90 -15.42
C GLY A 17 13.99 -0.50 -15.24
N ALA A 18 13.26 -1.09 -14.28
CA ALA A 18 11.92 -0.61 -13.95
C ALA A 18 11.98 0.85 -13.46
N VAL A 19 10.95 1.63 -13.77
CA VAL A 19 10.88 3.04 -13.34
C VAL A 19 9.77 3.21 -12.32
N VAL A 20 10.10 3.90 -11.22
CA VAL A 20 9.16 4.28 -10.17
C VAL A 20 9.12 5.80 -10.05
N ARG A 21 7.95 6.38 -10.19
CA ARG A 21 7.72 7.81 -10.02
C ARG A 21 7.45 8.16 -8.57
N ILE A 22 8.32 9.00 -8.00
CA ILE A 22 8.21 9.51 -6.63
C ILE A 22 7.79 10.98 -6.70
N ARG A 23 6.77 11.36 -5.96
CA ARG A 23 6.17 12.70 -6.01
C ARG A 23 6.10 13.31 -4.61
N GLN A 24 6.57 14.56 -4.50
CA GLN A 24 6.51 15.38 -3.29
C GLN A 24 5.31 16.31 -3.33
N HIS A 25 4.55 16.33 -2.26
CA HIS A 25 3.41 17.22 -2.06
C HIS A 25 3.46 17.87 -0.67
N GLY A 26 2.63 18.88 -0.47
CA GLY A 26 2.35 19.47 0.83
C GLY A 26 3.42 20.42 1.33
N ASN A 27 3.76 20.35 2.62
CA ASN A 27 4.68 21.28 3.29
C ASN A 27 6.10 20.70 3.43
N PRO A 28 7.07 21.09 2.59
CA PRO A 28 8.44 20.57 2.66
C PRO A 28 9.17 20.86 3.99
N ARG A 29 8.67 21.80 4.81
CA ARG A 29 9.21 22.11 6.13
C ARG A 29 8.57 21.28 7.25
N GLY A 30 7.46 20.60 6.96
CA GLY A 30 6.78 19.71 7.90
C GLY A 30 7.48 18.37 8.11
N PRO A 31 7.01 17.55 9.05
CA PRO A 31 7.45 16.17 9.20
C PRO A 31 7.16 15.39 7.90
N ARG A 32 8.04 14.44 7.53
CA ARG A 32 7.93 13.71 6.26
C ARG A 32 7.19 12.39 6.43
N LEU A 33 6.17 12.20 5.61
CA LEU A 33 5.46 10.93 5.46
C LEU A 33 5.73 10.35 4.06
N ALA A 34 6.04 9.06 3.98
CA ALA A 34 6.13 8.32 2.74
C ALA A 34 4.95 7.34 2.64
N LEU A 35 4.21 7.36 1.53
CA LEU A 35 2.99 6.60 1.37
C LEU A 35 2.99 5.78 0.07
N SER A 36 2.46 4.57 0.15
CA SER A 36 2.20 3.73 -1.02
C SER A 36 0.99 2.83 -0.78
N HIS A 37 0.63 2.06 -1.80
CA HIS A 37 -0.68 1.42 -1.97
C HIS A 37 -0.64 -0.12 -1.87
N GLY A 38 -1.82 -0.75 -1.96
CA GLY A 38 -2.01 -2.18 -2.09
C GLY A 38 -1.94 -2.68 -3.53
N ASN A 39 -1.75 -4.00 -3.72
CA ASN A 39 -1.65 -4.65 -5.02
C ASN A 39 -2.86 -4.36 -5.92
N GLY A 40 -2.62 -4.06 -7.20
CA GLY A 40 -3.65 -3.75 -8.18
C GLY A 40 -4.33 -2.39 -8.01
N LEU A 41 -3.89 -1.57 -7.04
CA LEU A 41 -4.36 -0.21 -6.75
C LEU A 41 -3.30 0.83 -7.19
N ALA A 42 -3.57 2.12 -6.92
CA ALA A 42 -2.62 3.20 -7.12
C ALA A 42 -2.78 4.26 -6.04
N ILE A 43 -1.67 4.91 -5.67
CA ILE A 43 -1.64 5.84 -4.51
C ILE A 43 -2.55 7.06 -4.70
N ASP A 44 -2.77 7.50 -5.91
CA ASP A 44 -3.68 8.62 -6.20
C ASP A 44 -5.14 8.30 -5.85
N GLY A 45 -5.53 7.02 -5.88
CA GLY A 45 -6.85 6.59 -5.41
C GLY A 45 -7.07 6.73 -3.91
N TYR A 46 -5.98 6.90 -3.12
CA TYR A 46 -6.04 7.17 -1.68
C TYR A 46 -6.04 8.67 -1.37
N LEU A 47 -6.24 9.53 -2.35
CA LEU A 47 -6.26 10.99 -2.17
C LEU A 47 -7.19 11.47 -1.05
N PRO A 48 -8.38 10.88 -0.80
CA PRO A 48 -9.20 11.24 0.35
C PRO A 48 -8.50 11.05 1.71
N PHE A 49 -7.56 10.11 1.79
CA PHE A 49 -6.74 9.87 2.99
C PHE A 49 -5.52 10.79 3.05
N TRP A 50 -4.68 10.80 2.01
CA TRP A 50 -3.42 11.54 2.08
C TRP A 50 -3.53 13.02 1.67
N GLY A 51 -4.57 13.38 0.93
CA GLY A 51 -4.76 14.74 0.46
C GLY A 51 -4.81 15.80 1.58
N PRO A 52 -5.60 15.60 2.65
CA PRO A 52 -5.65 16.51 3.80
C PRO A 52 -4.32 16.61 4.58
N LEU A 53 -3.48 15.59 4.53
CA LEU A 53 -2.19 15.60 5.25
C LEU A 53 -1.21 16.65 4.70
N ARG A 54 -1.40 17.10 3.47
CA ARG A 54 -0.54 18.10 2.81
C ARG A 54 -0.45 19.44 3.53
N ASP A 55 -1.45 19.79 4.32
CA ASP A 55 -1.47 21.07 5.05
C ASP A 55 -0.37 21.12 6.12
N ARG A 56 -0.02 19.97 6.70
CA ARG A 56 0.92 19.87 7.82
C ARG A 56 2.22 19.15 7.46
N TYR A 57 2.16 18.17 6.57
CA TYR A 57 3.24 17.24 6.29
C TYR A 57 3.89 17.47 4.93
N GLU A 58 5.17 17.14 4.85
CA GLU A 58 5.81 16.80 3.60
C GLU A 58 5.36 15.38 3.21
N VAL A 59 4.54 15.28 2.19
CA VAL A 59 3.90 14.04 1.76
C VAL A 59 4.61 13.52 0.52
N ILE A 60 5.31 12.42 0.65
CA ILE A 60 5.95 11.71 -0.47
C ILE A 60 5.07 10.53 -0.85
N VAL A 61 4.59 10.51 -2.08
CA VAL A 61 3.78 9.41 -2.60
C VAL A 61 4.46 8.72 -3.78
N PHE A 62 4.32 7.41 -3.86
CA PHE A 62 4.80 6.64 -5.00
C PHE A 62 3.94 5.40 -5.24
N ASP A 63 3.82 5.03 -6.49
CA ASP A 63 3.28 3.74 -6.88
C ASP A 63 4.42 2.71 -6.95
N PHE A 64 4.16 1.44 -6.64
CA PHE A 64 5.11 0.37 -6.93
C PHE A 64 5.25 0.15 -8.44
N ARG A 65 6.37 -0.51 -8.84
CA ARG A 65 6.59 -0.89 -10.25
C ARG A 65 5.33 -1.46 -10.90
N ASN A 66 5.09 -1.13 -12.13
CA ASN A 66 3.94 -1.59 -12.93
C ASN A 66 2.57 -1.12 -12.42
N HIS A 67 2.50 -0.17 -11.47
CA HIS A 67 1.24 0.39 -10.97
C HIS A 67 1.13 1.88 -11.27
N GLY A 68 -0.10 2.41 -11.22
CA GLY A 68 -0.39 3.83 -11.26
C GLY A 68 0.27 4.55 -12.43
N GLN A 69 1.08 5.57 -12.15
CA GLN A 69 1.75 6.39 -13.15
C GLN A 69 3.04 5.75 -13.71
N ASN A 70 3.49 4.63 -13.17
CA ASN A 70 4.75 4.01 -13.58
C ASN A 70 4.60 3.27 -14.92
N PRO A 71 5.60 3.30 -15.82
CA PRO A 71 5.57 2.51 -17.03
C PRO A 71 5.54 1.00 -16.70
N THR A 72 4.96 0.22 -17.62
CA THR A 72 4.96 -1.24 -17.50
C THR A 72 6.36 -1.77 -17.80
N HIS A 73 6.88 -2.62 -16.95
CA HIS A 73 8.13 -3.36 -17.06
C HIS A 73 7.83 -4.88 -17.14
N LEU A 74 8.87 -5.72 -17.16
CA LEU A 74 8.74 -7.16 -17.37
C LEU A 74 7.95 -7.86 -16.25
N LEU A 75 7.13 -8.85 -16.63
CA LEU A 75 6.33 -9.65 -15.70
C LEU A 75 7.21 -10.48 -14.77
N GLU A 76 8.28 -11.10 -15.30
CA GLU A 76 9.21 -11.92 -14.53
C GLU A 76 9.87 -11.17 -13.37
N ASP A 77 10.02 -9.84 -13.50
CA ASP A 77 10.58 -8.98 -12.46
C ASP A 77 9.54 -8.45 -11.47
N HIS A 78 8.26 -8.73 -11.68
CA HIS A 78 7.17 -8.29 -10.82
C HIS A 78 6.97 -9.23 -9.62
N VAL A 79 7.98 -9.33 -8.80
CA VAL A 79 8.10 -10.32 -7.70
C VAL A 79 8.45 -9.67 -6.36
N TRP A 80 8.10 -10.33 -5.26
CA TRP A 80 8.30 -9.83 -3.90
C TRP A 80 9.72 -9.38 -3.57
N PRO A 81 10.79 -10.11 -3.94
CA PRO A 81 12.16 -9.65 -3.68
C PRO A 81 12.47 -8.30 -4.35
N ASN A 82 11.93 -8.05 -5.53
CA ASN A 82 12.14 -6.79 -6.23
C ASN A 82 11.38 -5.63 -5.58
N PHE A 83 10.15 -5.84 -5.08
CA PHE A 83 9.44 -4.81 -4.30
C PHE A 83 10.22 -4.39 -3.04
N ILE A 84 10.83 -5.34 -2.33
CA ILE A 84 11.65 -5.03 -1.14
C ILE A 84 12.89 -4.23 -1.55
N ARG A 85 13.59 -4.66 -2.63
CA ARG A 85 14.76 -3.95 -3.15
C ARG A 85 14.43 -2.56 -3.66
N ASP A 86 13.33 -2.40 -4.37
CA ASP A 86 12.84 -1.10 -4.84
C ASP A 86 12.55 -0.15 -3.67
N SER A 87 11.93 -0.65 -2.60
CA SER A 87 11.67 0.15 -1.39
C SER A 87 12.95 0.70 -0.76
N GLN A 88 14.08 -0.04 -0.82
CA GLN A 88 15.38 0.47 -0.39
C GLN A 88 15.84 1.61 -1.28
N VAL A 89 15.81 1.42 -2.61
CA VAL A 89 16.23 2.45 -3.58
C VAL A 89 15.36 3.69 -3.45
N ILE A 90 14.05 3.52 -3.31
CA ILE A 90 13.10 4.62 -3.12
C ILE A 90 13.42 5.40 -1.85
N PHE A 91 13.67 4.71 -0.73
CA PHE A 91 14.05 5.38 0.51
C PHE A 91 15.34 6.22 0.35
N ASP A 92 16.38 5.63 -0.22
CA ASP A 92 17.67 6.29 -0.40
C ASP A 92 17.55 7.52 -1.31
N LEU A 93 16.77 7.42 -2.39
CA LEU A 93 16.49 8.56 -3.28
C LEU A 93 15.66 9.65 -2.60
N ILE A 94 14.67 9.29 -1.77
CA ILE A 94 13.91 10.28 -0.98
C ILE A 94 14.85 11.06 -0.07
N GLN A 95 15.77 10.39 0.63
CA GLN A 95 16.74 11.06 1.50
C GLN A 95 17.73 11.93 0.73
N HIS A 96 18.15 11.49 -0.45
CA HIS A 96 19.07 12.24 -1.30
C HIS A 96 18.41 13.48 -1.94
N GLU A 97 17.25 13.29 -2.56
CA GLU A 97 16.62 14.27 -3.45
C GLU A 97 15.78 15.33 -2.72
N PHE A 98 15.19 14.96 -1.57
CA PHE A 98 14.40 15.87 -0.74
C PHE A 98 15.14 16.28 0.55
N GLY A 99 16.41 15.86 0.69
CA GLY A 99 17.24 16.09 1.86
C GLY A 99 17.00 15.07 2.99
N PRO A 100 18.02 14.81 3.82
CA PRO A 100 17.93 13.87 4.92
C PRO A 100 16.90 14.33 5.98
N LYS A 101 15.95 13.48 6.29
CA LYS A 101 14.90 13.74 7.28
C LYS A 101 14.33 12.41 7.81
N ARG A 102 14.06 12.35 9.13
CA ARG A 102 13.27 11.24 9.70
C ARG A 102 11.96 11.12 8.93
N THR A 103 11.66 9.94 8.43
CA THR A 103 10.55 9.71 7.50
C THR A 103 9.67 8.59 8.03
N ALA A 104 8.43 8.90 8.38
CA ALA A 104 7.46 7.87 8.74
C ALA A 104 6.96 7.16 7.49
N GLY A 105 6.94 5.82 7.54
CA GLY A 105 6.32 5.00 6.50
C GLY A 105 4.85 4.75 6.80
N VAL A 106 3.97 5.05 5.85
CA VAL A 106 2.52 4.90 5.97
C VAL A 106 2.04 4.05 4.80
N PHE A 107 1.92 2.75 5.01
CA PHE A 107 1.81 1.78 3.94
C PHE A 107 0.60 0.88 4.08
N HIS A 108 0.03 0.45 2.96
CA HIS A 108 -1.14 -0.41 2.90
C HIS A 108 -0.84 -1.74 2.19
N SER A 109 -1.31 -2.85 2.77
CA SER A 109 -1.34 -4.15 2.09
C SER A 109 0.04 -4.57 1.56
N LEU A 110 0.25 -4.64 0.24
CA LEU A 110 1.52 -4.98 -0.41
C LEU A 110 2.68 -4.10 0.11
N SER A 111 2.48 -2.78 0.11
CA SER A 111 3.51 -1.84 0.56
C SER A 111 3.81 -1.99 2.05
N ALA A 112 2.82 -2.36 2.87
CA ALA A 112 3.00 -2.58 4.30
C ALA A 112 3.87 -3.81 4.59
N VAL A 113 3.62 -4.94 3.93
CA VAL A 113 4.47 -6.14 4.05
C VAL A 113 5.88 -5.88 3.56
N THR A 114 6.01 -5.17 2.42
CA THR A 114 7.30 -4.83 1.83
C THR A 114 8.14 -3.94 2.76
N ALA A 115 7.53 -2.92 3.38
CA ALA A 115 8.22 -2.03 4.31
C ALA A 115 8.64 -2.75 5.61
N ALA A 116 7.80 -3.64 6.13
CA ALA A 116 8.15 -4.48 7.28
C ALA A 116 9.34 -5.39 6.96
N ALA A 117 9.29 -6.09 5.83
CA ALA A 117 10.38 -6.96 5.38
C ALA A 117 11.69 -6.19 5.17
N LEU A 118 11.65 -5.02 4.54
CA LEU A 118 12.83 -4.18 4.38
C LEU A 118 13.43 -3.77 5.72
N SER A 119 12.59 -3.33 6.68
CA SER A 119 13.07 -2.91 8.00
C SER A 119 13.73 -4.05 8.77
N GLN A 120 13.24 -5.27 8.62
CA GLN A 120 13.85 -6.47 9.23
C GLN A 120 15.19 -6.85 8.57
N GLN A 121 15.29 -6.71 7.25
CA GLN A 121 16.49 -7.11 6.48
C GLN A 121 17.61 -6.06 6.52
N ALA A 122 17.25 -4.78 6.47
CA ALA A 122 18.20 -3.69 6.28
C ALA A 122 18.27 -2.70 7.46
N GLY A 123 17.54 -2.98 8.56
CA GLY A 123 17.44 -2.07 9.71
C GLY A 123 16.52 -0.88 9.46
N PRO A 124 16.50 0.11 10.37
CA PRO A 124 15.56 1.22 10.33
C PRO A 124 15.75 2.06 9.07
N ARG A 125 14.70 2.09 8.26
CA ARG A 125 14.56 2.95 7.08
C ARG A 125 13.40 3.91 7.30
N TRP A 126 12.19 3.36 7.30
CA TRP A 126 11.00 4.10 7.63
C TRP A 126 10.82 4.11 9.16
N ASP A 127 10.86 5.26 9.78
CA ASP A 127 10.78 5.38 11.25
C ASP A 127 9.93 6.60 11.66
N PRO A 128 8.79 6.36 12.30
CA PRO A 128 8.16 5.07 12.59
C PRO A 128 7.39 4.46 11.40
N LEU A 129 6.83 3.25 11.57
CA LEU A 129 5.99 2.55 10.59
C LEU A 129 4.52 2.50 11.03
N VAL A 130 3.62 2.91 10.15
CA VAL A 130 2.18 2.69 10.25
C VAL A 130 1.76 1.78 9.10
N LEU A 131 1.33 0.58 9.43
CA LEU A 131 1.00 -0.47 8.48
C LEU A 131 -0.51 -0.74 8.49
N PHE A 132 -1.15 -0.45 7.37
CA PHE A 132 -2.57 -0.67 7.18
C PHE A 132 -2.84 -2.05 6.60
N ASP A 133 -3.48 -2.90 7.40
CA ASP A 133 -3.99 -4.24 7.06
C ASP A 133 -3.00 -5.10 6.23
N PRO A 134 -1.76 -5.30 6.69
CA PRO A 134 -0.74 -6.05 5.96
C PRO A 134 -1.11 -7.55 5.86
N PRO A 135 -1.15 -8.14 4.64
CA PRO A 135 -1.45 -9.55 4.44
C PRO A 135 -0.22 -10.43 4.73
N PHE A 136 0.28 -10.41 5.96
CA PHE A 136 1.39 -11.26 6.37
C PHE A 136 1.09 -12.73 6.09
N TYR A 137 2.13 -13.53 5.90
CA TYR A 137 2.00 -14.98 5.77
C TYR A 137 2.39 -15.62 7.11
N PRO A 138 1.44 -16.30 7.80
CA PRO A 138 1.75 -16.93 9.06
C PRO A 138 2.64 -18.17 8.88
N PRO A 139 3.31 -18.68 9.95
CA PRO A 139 4.05 -19.94 9.91
C PRO A 139 3.20 -21.10 9.38
N GLU A 140 3.83 -22.09 8.73
CA GLU A 140 3.13 -23.17 8.03
C GLU A 140 2.22 -24.01 8.94
N ASP A 141 2.58 -24.15 10.21
CA ASP A 141 1.81 -24.87 11.25
C ASP A 141 0.65 -24.04 11.85
N HIS A 142 0.57 -22.74 11.52
CA HIS A 142 -0.47 -21.87 12.05
C HIS A 142 -1.84 -22.22 11.48
N PRO A 143 -2.91 -22.30 12.31
CA PRO A 143 -4.26 -22.69 11.85
C PRO A 143 -4.83 -21.86 10.69
N LEU A 144 -4.43 -20.58 10.58
CA LEU A 144 -4.89 -19.67 9.53
C LEU A 144 -4.17 -19.84 8.19
N VAL A 145 -3.12 -20.66 8.07
CA VAL A 145 -2.40 -20.87 6.81
C VAL A 145 -3.33 -21.33 5.70
N ARG A 146 -4.24 -22.27 6.00
CA ARG A 146 -5.21 -22.77 5.01
C ARG A 146 -6.13 -21.66 4.50
N ASN A 147 -6.61 -20.80 5.39
CA ASN A 147 -7.48 -19.68 5.03
C ASN A 147 -6.69 -18.67 4.17
N GLN A 148 -5.47 -18.31 4.58
CA GLN A 148 -4.61 -17.40 3.85
C GLN A 148 -4.25 -17.93 2.47
N LEU A 149 -3.95 -19.22 2.33
CA LEU A 149 -3.67 -19.84 1.03
C LEU A 149 -4.90 -19.90 0.14
N GLY A 150 -6.06 -20.26 0.72
CA GLY A 150 -7.33 -20.26 0.00
C GLY A 150 -7.67 -18.88 -0.53
N ASP A 151 -7.63 -17.85 0.31
CA ASP A 151 -7.90 -16.47 -0.06
C ASP A 151 -6.94 -15.96 -1.16
N LYS A 152 -5.63 -16.21 -1.03
CA LYS A 152 -4.65 -15.81 -2.05
C LYS A 152 -4.88 -16.48 -3.40
N ASN A 153 -5.19 -17.76 -3.41
CA ASN A 153 -5.51 -18.47 -4.63
C ASN A 153 -6.77 -17.91 -5.29
N ASP A 154 -7.79 -17.59 -4.50
CA ASP A 154 -9.02 -16.95 -4.99
C ASP A 154 -8.74 -15.55 -5.52
N LEU A 155 -7.96 -14.74 -4.83
CA LEU A 155 -7.56 -13.41 -5.28
C LEU A 155 -6.74 -13.49 -6.58
N ALA A 156 -5.76 -14.39 -6.67
CA ALA A 156 -4.96 -14.60 -7.87
C ALA A 156 -5.84 -15.00 -9.06
N ASN A 157 -6.74 -15.96 -8.86
CA ASN A 157 -7.66 -16.41 -9.90
C ASN A 157 -8.64 -15.32 -10.36
N ARG A 158 -9.19 -14.55 -9.41
CA ARG A 158 -10.09 -13.43 -9.71
C ARG A 158 -9.34 -12.32 -10.45
N SER A 159 -8.12 -11.99 -10.03
CA SER A 159 -7.29 -10.97 -10.69
C SER A 159 -6.94 -11.37 -12.13
N ALA A 160 -6.54 -12.63 -12.36
CA ALA A 160 -6.25 -13.13 -13.70
C ALA A 160 -7.46 -13.07 -14.65
N ARG A 161 -8.69 -13.00 -14.13
CA ARG A 161 -9.94 -12.92 -14.89
C ARG A 161 -10.54 -11.51 -14.95
N ARG A 162 -9.87 -10.51 -14.36
CA ARG A 162 -10.35 -9.12 -14.43
C ARG A 162 -10.50 -8.66 -15.88
N THR A 163 -11.49 -7.83 -16.13
CA THR A 163 -11.62 -7.10 -17.40
C THR A 163 -10.37 -6.26 -17.62
N PRO A 164 -9.61 -6.47 -18.70
CA PRO A 164 -8.33 -5.76 -18.90
C PRO A 164 -8.51 -4.39 -19.55
N ARG A 165 -9.64 -4.13 -20.20
CA ARG A 165 -9.91 -2.91 -20.99
C ARG A 165 -11.28 -2.31 -20.65
N PHE A 166 -11.37 -0.98 -20.69
CA PHE A 166 -12.55 -0.20 -20.34
C PHE A 166 -12.75 0.91 -21.36
N LYS A 167 -14.00 1.27 -21.66
CA LYS A 167 -14.30 2.41 -22.54
C LYS A 167 -13.97 3.75 -21.87
N SER A 168 -14.06 3.80 -20.54
CA SER A 168 -13.77 4.98 -19.74
C SER A 168 -13.42 4.63 -18.29
N PRO A 169 -12.73 5.52 -17.55
CA PRO A 169 -12.56 5.35 -16.10
C PRO A 169 -13.88 5.24 -15.34
N ALA A 170 -14.96 5.90 -15.82
CA ALA A 170 -16.27 5.80 -15.20
C ALA A 170 -16.86 4.36 -15.24
N ASP A 171 -16.48 3.55 -16.21
CA ASP A 171 -16.91 2.14 -16.25
C ASP A 171 -16.29 1.33 -15.11
N LEU A 172 -15.01 1.53 -14.83
CA LEU A 172 -14.34 0.88 -13.71
C LEU A 172 -14.83 1.45 -12.37
N ALA A 173 -15.06 2.75 -12.27
CA ALA A 173 -15.62 3.38 -11.06
C ALA A 173 -16.99 2.76 -10.70
N ARG A 174 -17.87 2.53 -11.68
CA ARG A 174 -19.15 1.83 -11.44
C ARG A 174 -18.95 0.39 -10.96
N GLN A 175 -17.96 -0.34 -11.50
CA GLN A 175 -17.65 -1.69 -11.02
C GLN A 175 -17.16 -1.67 -9.56
N PHE A 176 -16.32 -0.71 -9.19
CA PHE A 176 -15.90 -0.53 -7.80
C PHE A 176 -17.09 -0.23 -6.89
N ALA A 177 -17.96 0.71 -7.26
CA ALA A 177 -19.13 1.08 -6.47
C ALA A 177 -20.09 -0.09 -6.19
N VAL A 178 -20.24 -1.00 -7.15
CA VAL A 178 -21.07 -2.22 -6.99
C VAL A 178 -20.41 -3.22 -6.05
N ARG A 179 -19.08 -3.38 -6.12
CA ARG A 179 -18.36 -4.44 -5.39
C ARG A 179 -17.82 -4.01 -4.03
N LEU A 180 -17.58 -2.71 -3.85
CA LEU A 180 -16.85 -2.11 -2.73
C LEU A 180 -17.65 -0.93 -2.15
N SER A 181 -18.86 -1.21 -1.72
CA SER A 181 -19.87 -0.18 -1.34
C SER A 181 -19.50 0.70 -0.13
N GLY A 182 -18.43 0.35 0.59
CA GLY A 182 -17.98 1.10 1.79
C GLY A 182 -17.06 2.28 1.51
N TRP A 183 -16.58 2.48 0.29
CA TRP A 183 -15.66 3.56 -0.02
C TRP A 183 -16.33 4.92 0.02
N VAL A 184 -15.58 5.98 0.38
CA VAL A 184 -16.09 7.35 0.25
C VAL A 184 -16.37 7.69 -1.22
N PRO A 185 -17.41 8.50 -1.52
CA PRO A 185 -17.92 8.66 -2.89
C PRO A 185 -16.87 9.04 -3.94
N ASP A 186 -15.98 9.98 -3.61
CA ASP A 186 -14.94 10.44 -4.55
C ASP A 186 -13.90 9.37 -4.89
N ALA A 187 -13.69 8.40 -3.99
CA ALA A 187 -12.63 7.40 -4.13
C ALA A 187 -12.86 6.46 -5.31
N TYR A 188 -14.10 6.19 -5.70
CA TYR A 188 -14.39 5.32 -6.85
C TYR A 188 -13.83 5.88 -8.14
N GLU A 189 -14.09 7.15 -8.42
CA GLU A 189 -13.58 7.81 -9.63
C GLU A 189 -12.07 8.02 -9.55
N LEU A 190 -11.56 8.48 -8.41
CA LEU A 190 -10.12 8.68 -8.21
C LEU A 190 -9.34 7.37 -8.42
N MET A 191 -9.76 6.27 -7.82
CA MET A 191 -9.09 4.98 -7.97
C MET A 191 -9.18 4.47 -9.42
N ALA A 192 -10.33 4.63 -10.07
CA ALA A 192 -10.48 4.23 -11.46
C ALA A 192 -9.55 5.02 -12.40
N ARG A 193 -9.46 6.33 -12.21
CA ARG A 193 -8.55 7.20 -12.98
C ARG A 193 -7.08 6.87 -12.70
N ALA A 194 -6.75 6.57 -11.44
CA ALA A 194 -5.39 6.26 -11.02
C ALA A 194 -4.89 4.88 -11.50
N THR A 195 -5.79 3.91 -11.66
CA THR A 195 -5.45 2.52 -12.02
C THR A 195 -5.63 2.21 -13.50
N LEU A 196 -6.02 3.19 -14.31
CA LEU A 196 -6.17 3.04 -15.75
C LEU A 196 -5.20 3.93 -16.53
N ARG A 197 -4.80 3.47 -17.71
CA ARG A 197 -4.04 4.22 -18.73
C ARG A 197 -4.82 4.30 -20.00
N HIS A 198 -4.84 5.48 -20.60
CA HIS A 198 -5.40 5.63 -21.95
C HIS A 198 -4.51 4.93 -22.97
N ASP A 199 -5.11 4.13 -23.82
CA ASP A 199 -4.48 3.48 -24.97
C ASP A 199 -4.86 4.28 -26.22
N PRO A 200 -3.97 5.13 -26.75
CA PRO A 200 -4.31 6.00 -27.88
C PRO A 200 -4.55 5.24 -29.18
N ASP A 201 -3.97 4.05 -29.32
CA ASP A 201 -4.09 3.25 -30.55
C ASP A 201 -5.48 2.63 -30.68
N ASN A 202 -6.12 2.31 -29.55
CA ASN A 202 -7.45 1.68 -29.51
C ASN A 202 -8.55 2.64 -29.02
N GLY A 203 -8.18 3.81 -28.48
CA GLY A 203 -9.11 4.82 -27.95
C GLY A 203 -9.86 4.39 -26.68
N ASP A 204 -9.34 3.39 -25.96
CA ASP A 204 -9.90 2.88 -24.72
C ASP A 204 -8.87 2.95 -23.56
N TRP A 205 -9.17 2.31 -22.43
CA TRP A 205 -8.36 2.36 -21.23
C TRP A 205 -7.96 0.95 -20.79
N THR A 206 -6.69 0.77 -20.43
CA THR A 206 -6.13 -0.50 -19.92
C THR A 206 -5.76 -0.38 -18.44
N LEU A 207 -5.71 -1.50 -17.74
CA LEU A 207 -5.21 -1.53 -16.37
C LEU A 207 -3.74 -1.08 -16.34
N ALA A 208 -3.40 -0.15 -15.45
CA ALA A 208 -2.01 0.30 -15.21
C ALA A 208 -1.15 -0.86 -14.66
N CYS A 209 -1.69 -1.64 -13.71
CA CYS A 209 -1.15 -2.93 -13.33
C CYS A 209 -1.91 -4.01 -14.12
N PRO A 210 -1.31 -4.66 -15.14
CA PRO A 210 -1.98 -5.71 -15.87
C PRO A 210 -2.42 -6.85 -14.94
N ARG A 211 -3.55 -7.46 -15.25
CA ARG A 211 -4.18 -8.48 -14.39
C ARG A 211 -3.28 -9.67 -14.07
N GLU A 212 -2.37 -10.03 -14.97
CA GLU A 212 -1.39 -11.09 -14.81
C GLU A 212 -0.35 -10.74 -13.74
N TYR A 213 0.05 -9.46 -13.68
CA TYR A 213 0.97 -8.91 -12.67
C TYR A 213 0.32 -8.91 -11.29
N GLU A 214 -0.90 -8.41 -11.19
CA GLU A 214 -1.67 -8.43 -9.94
C GLU A 214 -1.84 -9.86 -9.41
N SER A 215 -2.20 -10.81 -10.30
CA SER A 215 -2.35 -12.23 -9.98
C SER A 215 -1.05 -12.86 -9.45
N GLN A 216 0.09 -12.54 -10.08
CA GLN A 216 1.41 -13.05 -9.68
C GLN A 216 1.77 -12.64 -8.25
N VAL A 217 1.49 -11.41 -7.85
CA VAL A 217 1.76 -10.92 -6.49
C VAL A 217 0.97 -11.72 -5.45
N PHE A 218 -0.31 -11.98 -5.70
CA PHE A 218 -1.13 -12.77 -4.76
C PHE A 218 -0.60 -14.20 -4.61
N SER A 219 -0.10 -14.81 -5.67
CA SER A 219 0.44 -16.17 -5.63
C SER A 219 1.81 -16.25 -4.94
N GLY A 220 2.58 -15.17 -4.95
CA GLY A 220 4.02 -15.18 -4.63
C GLY A 220 4.38 -15.01 -3.16
N ASN A 221 3.53 -14.41 -2.33
CA ASN A 221 3.87 -14.15 -0.93
C ASN A 221 3.59 -15.37 -0.04
N ARG A 222 4.63 -16.14 0.24
CA ARG A 222 4.58 -17.31 1.14
C ARG A 222 5.71 -17.29 2.17
N ASN A 223 6.28 -16.11 2.44
CA ASN A 223 7.39 -15.99 3.39
C ASN A 223 6.86 -15.64 4.79
N ALA A 224 6.99 -16.57 5.73
CA ALA A 224 6.63 -16.41 7.13
C ALA A 224 7.66 -15.58 7.94
N GLU A 225 8.85 -15.31 7.40
CA GLU A 225 9.90 -14.58 8.12
C GLU A 225 9.41 -13.18 8.54
N THR A 226 8.67 -12.49 7.66
CA THR A 226 8.15 -11.16 7.98
C THR A 226 7.16 -11.21 9.15
N TRP A 227 6.31 -12.24 9.23
CA TRP A 227 5.45 -12.47 10.39
C TRP A 227 6.26 -12.68 11.67
N LEU A 228 7.22 -13.60 11.63
CA LEU A 228 8.04 -13.95 12.79
C LEU A 228 8.88 -12.77 13.28
N GLY A 229 9.39 -11.96 12.38
CA GLY A 229 10.18 -10.77 12.68
C GLY A 229 9.40 -9.60 13.29
N MET A 230 8.06 -9.61 13.25
CA MET A 230 7.27 -8.50 13.80
C MET A 230 7.45 -8.29 15.31
N ALA A 231 7.81 -9.32 16.05
CA ALA A 231 8.11 -9.22 17.48
C ALA A 231 9.41 -8.45 17.79
N GLN A 232 10.28 -8.25 16.80
CA GLN A 232 11.62 -7.68 16.94
C GLN A 232 11.88 -6.58 15.90
N MET A 233 10.86 -5.80 15.59
CA MET A 233 11.02 -4.70 14.64
C MET A 233 12.03 -3.65 15.15
N PRO A 234 12.95 -3.18 14.30
CA PRO A 234 13.98 -2.23 14.70
C PRO A 234 13.44 -0.80 14.86
N VAL A 235 12.17 -0.56 14.60
CA VAL A 235 11.46 0.71 14.69
C VAL A 235 10.11 0.53 15.39
N ALA A 236 9.54 1.63 15.89
CA ALA A 236 8.16 1.61 16.38
C ALA A 236 7.19 1.31 15.22
N VAL A 237 6.28 0.35 15.43
CA VAL A 237 5.30 -0.09 14.43
C VAL A 237 3.90 -0.08 15.02
N ARG A 238 2.95 0.53 14.32
CA ARG A 238 1.52 0.34 14.56
C ARG A 238 0.88 -0.41 13.39
N LEU A 239 0.12 -1.47 13.72
CA LEU A 239 -0.81 -2.10 12.79
C LEU A 239 -2.19 -1.44 12.96
N ILE A 240 -2.73 -0.87 11.89
CA ILE A 240 -4.13 -0.41 11.83
C ILE A 240 -4.85 -1.32 10.85
N CYS A 241 -5.71 -2.20 11.37
CA CYS A 241 -6.28 -3.29 10.59
C CYS A 241 -7.80 -3.19 10.47
N ALA A 242 -8.32 -3.85 9.45
CA ALA A 242 -9.74 -4.04 9.26
C ALA A 242 -10.35 -4.89 10.41
N ASP A 243 -11.68 -4.99 10.44
CA ASP A 243 -12.38 -5.81 11.42
C ASP A 243 -12.29 -7.30 11.05
N PRO A 244 -11.62 -8.12 11.86
CA PRO A 244 -11.48 -9.56 11.58
C PRO A 244 -12.81 -10.33 11.64
N ASN A 245 -13.88 -9.73 12.17
CA ASN A 245 -15.21 -10.33 12.24
C ASN A 245 -16.05 -10.06 10.99
N VAL A 246 -15.62 -9.15 10.11
CA VAL A 246 -16.24 -8.96 8.81
C VAL A 246 -15.84 -10.13 7.90
N GLU A 247 -16.81 -10.70 7.20
CA GLU A 247 -16.59 -11.86 6.34
C GLU A 247 -15.56 -11.55 5.23
N GLY A 248 -14.67 -12.49 4.98
CA GLY A 248 -13.65 -12.39 3.92
C GLY A 248 -12.44 -11.52 4.27
N GLN A 249 -12.35 -10.99 5.52
CA GLN A 249 -11.21 -10.17 5.94
C GLN A 249 -10.04 -11.03 6.47
N VAL A 250 -9.52 -11.92 5.63
CA VAL A 250 -8.39 -12.82 5.99
C VAL A 250 -7.14 -12.06 6.45
N PRO A 251 -6.70 -10.96 5.82
CA PRO A 251 -5.58 -10.16 6.32
C PRO A 251 -5.79 -9.66 7.76
N ALA A 252 -7.00 -9.16 8.07
CA ALA A 252 -7.33 -8.68 9.41
C ALA A 252 -7.32 -9.82 10.46
N GLN A 253 -7.83 -11.02 10.13
CA GLN A 253 -7.78 -12.21 10.99
C GLN A 253 -6.32 -12.59 11.29
N ILE A 254 -5.46 -12.51 10.31
CA ILE A 254 -4.03 -12.80 10.44
C ILE A 254 -3.35 -11.75 11.33
N CYS A 255 -3.63 -10.47 11.14
CA CYS A 255 -3.08 -9.41 11.98
C CYS A 255 -3.56 -9.52 13.44
N ALA A 256 -4.82 -9.87 13.67
CA ALA A 256 -5.35 -10.10 15.02
C ALA A 256 -4.67 -11.30 15.72
N ALA A 257 -4.41 -12.38 14.98
CA ALA A 257 -3.67 -13.53 15.51
C ALA A 257 -2.21 -13.17 15.83
N LEU A 258 -1.55 -12.40 14.95
CA LEU A 258 -0.20 -11.88 15.18
C LEU A 258 -0.14 -11.01 16.45
N ALA A 259 -1.07 -10.09 16.61
CA ALA A 259 -1.15 -9.22 17.78
C ALA A 259 -1.38 -10.02 19.08
N SER A 260 -2.23 -11.05 19.02
CA SER A 260 -2.43 -11.96 20.16
C SER A 260 -1.17 -12.73 20.53
N ALA A 261 -0.38 -13.16 19.54
CA ALA A 261 0.89 -13.84 19.76
C ALA A 261 2.04 -12.91 20.15
N THR A 262 1.89 -11.59 19.92
CA THR A 262 2.92 -10.57 20.14
C THR A 262 2.33 -9.40 20.92
N PRO A 263 2.17 -9.52 22.25
CA PRO A 263 1.50 -8.48 23.08
C PRO A 263 2.20 -7.11 23.09
N SER A 264 3.47 -7.04 22.70
CA SER A 264 4.22 -5.79 22.58
C SER A 264 3.92 -5.02 21.27
N LEU A 265 3.21 -5.63 20.32
CA LEU A 265 2.88 -5.02 19.06
C LEU A 265 1.72 -4.04 19.23
N ASP A 266 1.90 -2.81 18.81
CA ASP A 266 0.83 -1.81 18.79
C ASP A 266 -0.16 -2.15 17.67
N TYR A 267 -1.33 -2.63 18.05
CA TYR A 267 -2.38 -3.08 17.16
C TYR A 267 -3.70 -2.37 17.45
N VAL A 268 -4.29 -1.83 16.40
CA VAL A 268 -5.62 -1.20 16.44
C VAL A 268 -6.50 -1.79 15.33
N MET A 269 -7.66 -2.28 15.70
CA MET A 269 -8.69 -2.73 14.78
C MET A 269 -9.74 -1.64 14.59
N LEU A 270 -10.16 -1.41 13.33
CA LEU A 270 -11.20 -0.45 12.98
C LEU A 270 -12.53 -1.19 12.77
N PRO A 271 -13.51 -1.06 13.73
CA PRO A 271 -14.73 -1.87 13.71
C PRO A 271 -15.55 -1.67 12.44
N GLY A 272 -16.03 -2.77 11.84
CA GLY A 272 -16.90 -2.79 10.67
C GLY A 272 -16.22 -2.33 9.38
N SER A 273 -14.89 -2.14 9.35
CA SER A 273 -14.16 -1.81 8.14
C SER A 273 -13.68 -3.06 7.39
N THR A 274 -13.37 -2.87 6.10
CA THR A 274 -12.75 -3.91 5.27
C THR A 274 -11.28 -3.62 5.00
N HIS A 275 -10.63 -4.47 4.19
CA HIS A 275 -9.25 -4.29 3.74
C HIS A 275 -8.95 -2.89 3.18
N PHE A 276 -9.96 -2.17 2.74
CA PHE A 276 -9.83 -0.83 2.15
C PHE A 276 -10.07 0.31 3.15
N LEU A 277 -9.82 0.10 4.45
CA LEU A 277 -10.14 1.01 5.55
C LEU A 277 -9.68 2.46 5.34
N GLN A 278 -8.53 2.70 4.70
CA GLN A 278 -8.06 4.07 4.40
C GLN A 278 -8.92 4.79 3.36
N ILE A 279 -9.62 4.03 2.52
CA ILE A 279 -10.51 4.55 1.48
C ILE A 279 -11.95 4.65 2.01
N GLU A 280 -12.32 3.78 2.95
CA GLU A 280 -13.63 3.76 3.59
C GLU A 280 -13.75 4.83 4.68
N ARG A 281 -12.71 4.99 5.50
CA ARG A 281 -12.68 5.87 6.68
C ARG A 281 -11.40 6.69 6.76
N PRO A 282 -11.12 7.53 5.75
CA PRO A 282 -9.84 8.23 5.62
C PRO A 282 -9.52 9.10 6.84
N ALA A 283 -10.47 9.85 7.37
CA ALA A 283 -10.26 10.73 8.51
C ALA A 283 -9.97 9.96 9.81
N GLU A 284 -10.60 8.81 10.02
CA GLU A 284 -10.38 7.97 11.19
C GLU A 284 -9.01 7.29 11.13
N CYS A 285 -8.63 6.77 9.97
CA CYS A 285 -7.29 6.23 9.71
C CYS A 285 -6.21 7.30 9.93
N ALA A 286 -6.41 8.53 9.47
CA ALA A 286 -5.49 9.63 9.69
C ALA A 286 -5.32 9.96 11.19
N ARG A 287 -6.42 10.03 11.96
CA ARG A 287 -6.35 10.26 13.41
C ARG A 287 -5.59 9.14 14.15
N LEU A 288 -5.84 7.88 13.81
CA LEU A 288 -5.14 6.74 14.42
C LEU A 288 -3.64 6.77 14.10
N MET A 289 -3.28 7.10 12.86
CA MET A 289 -1.90 7.30 12.44
C MET A 289 -1.25 8.46 13.23
N GLU A 290 -1.87 9.64 13.25
CA GLU A 290 -1.31 10.83 13.92
C GLU A 290 -1.12 10.62 15.42
N ALA A 291 -2.07 9.98 16.10
CA ALA A 291 -1.95 9.64 17.52
C ALA A 291 -0.73 8.74 17.81
N PHE A 292 -0.42 7.82 16.93
CA PHE A 292 0.78 6.98 17.05
C PHE A 292 2.07 7.77 16.79
N LEU A 293 2.10 8.58 15.74
CA LEU A 293 3.25 9.41 15.40
C LEU A 293 3.59 10.39 16.55
N GLU A 294 2.56 10.98 17.17
CA GLU A 294 2.71 11.88 18.33
C GLU A 294 3.28 11.15 19.55
N ALA A 295 2.72 9.98 19.88
CA ALA A 295 3.18 9.15 21.00
C ALA A 295 4.65 8.71 20.86
N HIS A 296 5.19 8.66 19.63
CA HIS A 296 6.58 8.32 19.35
C HIS A 296 7.47 9.54 19.01
N GLY A 297 7.04 10.74 19.38
CA GLY A 297 7.83 11.96 19.25
C GLY A 297 8.21 12.29 17.80
N PHE A 298 7.33 12.00 16.85
CA PHE A 298 7.62 12.24 15.44
C PHE A 298 7.52 13.72 15.05
N PHE A 299 6.83 14.51 15.86
CA PHE A 299 6.59 15.95 15.65
C PHE A 299 7.52 16.87 16.45
N GLY A 300 8.43 16.31 17.24
CA GLY A 300 9.34 17.02 18.13
C GLY A 300 10.61 17.52 17.47
#